data_fb78be40688c0a0226340816c406634f
#
_entry.id   fb78be40688c0a0226340816c406634f
#
_cell.length_a   1.000
_cell.length_b   1.000
_cell.length_c   1.000
_cell.angle_alpha   90.00
_cell.angle_beta   90.00
_cell.angle_gamma   90.00
#
_symmetry.space_group_name_H-M   'P 1'
#
loop_
_entity.id
_entity.type
_entity.pdbx_description
1 polymer ?
#
loop_
_entity_poly.entity_id
_entity_poly.type
_entity_poly.pdbx_seq_one_letter_code
_entity_poly.pdbx_strand_id
1 'polypeptide(L)'
;SILFIFAFGVWILSGNIQSPGEAAVFLTGLFITMYVFYTGLSAWIICYVKKKGNAVYRGQNLFLLRQFASKLKTMRFTMGTLTVLFMVAFLGCSVALMFTDWQNQVLEMKFPFDVQVNSQNPEYDFAKELDIVGEEAGVKDSCVYRIYENHTNAMNTWLYTHLRYFGDEYRREDGTPDEKKIRKGSDDDAYCRYDTYMGLSDYNHLRKMLGYSTETLGKNEYILQMKQRVYKETGDFTDDVKLQDRGETLICRKICTESFSQDGHNGGDYIIVVPDERIQ
;
A
#
# COMPACT_ATOMS: atom_id res chain seq x y z
N SER A 1 33.71 3.01 1.62
CA SER A 1 32.51 3.70 2.17
C SER A 1 31.59 4.24 1.07
N ILE A 2 32.06 4.99 0.09
CA ILE A 2 31.24 5.50 -1.03
C ILE A 2 30.60 4.35 -1.83
N LEU A 3 31.39 3.32 -2.17
CA LEU A 3 30.91 2.10 -2.83
C LEU A 3 29.83 1.38 -1.99
N PHE A 4 29.98 1.35 -0.67
CA PHE A 4 28.99 0.75 0.21
C PHE A 4 27.69 1.55 0.21
N ILE A 5 27.75 2.90 0.31
CA ILE A 5 26.57 3.77 0.26
C ILE A 5 25.82 3.61 -1.08
N PHE A 6 26.58 3.51 -2.19
CA PHE A 6 25.99 3.30 -3.50
C PHE A 6 25.34 1.91 -3.64
N ALA A 7 26.05 0.85 -3.26
CA ALA A 7 25.53 -0.52 -3.29
C ALA A 7 24.29 -0.67 -2.43
N PHE A 8 24.25 0.06 -1.33
CA PHE A 8 23.12 0.14 -0.43
C PHE A 8 21.90 0.84 -1.03
N GLY A 9 22.09 2.00 -1.63
CA GLY A 9 21.00 2.67 -2.32
C GLY A 9 20.37 1.78 -3.39
N VAL A 10 21.21 1.08 -4.17
CA VAL A 10 20.73 0.13 -5.19
C VAL A 10 19.98 -1.03 -4.55
N TRP A 11 20.46 -1.55 -3.42
CA TRP A 11 19.80 -2.69 -2.75
C TRP A 11 18.45 -2.32 -2.14
N ILE A 12 18.30 -1.13 -1.54
CA ILE A 12 16.98 -0.61 -1.10
C ILE A 12 16.03 -0.44 -2.29
N LEU A 13 16.50 0.21 -3.35
CA LEU A 13 15.66 0.50 -4.52
C LEU A 13 15.23 -0.78 -5.26
N SER A 14 15.97 -1.88 -5.11
CA SER A 14 15.60 -3.18 -5.66
C SER A 14 14.52 -3.92 -4.88
N GLY A 15 14.04 -3.38 -3.73
CA GLY A 15 12.97 -3.98 -2.93
C GLY A 15 13.35 -5.28 -2.23
N ASN A 16 14.64 -5.60 -2.13
CA ASN A 16 15.13 -6.88 -1.61
C ASN A 16 15.17 -6.98 -0.07
N ILE A 17 14.72 -5.96 0.65
CA ILE A 17 14.59 -6.04 2.11
C ILE A 17 13.24 -6.67 2.44
N GLN A 18 13.26 -7.96 2.72
CA GLN A 18 12.05 -8.74 3.00
C GLN A 18 11.85 -9.07 4.48
N SER A 19 12.88 -8.84 5.31
CA SER A 19 12.79 -9.14 6.73
C SER A 19 13.30 -8.01 7.64
N PRO A 20 12.72 -7.85 8.84
CA PRO A 20 13.23 -6.89 9.84
C PRO A 20 14.69 -7.15 10.23
N GLY A 21 15.13 -8.42 10.19
CA GLY A 21 16.52 -8.80 10.46
C GLY A 21 17.50 -8.25 9.45
N GLU A 22 17.16 -8.30 8.16
CA GLU A 22 17.99 -7.72 7.08
C GLU A 22 18.11 -6.21 7.22
N ALA A 23 17.01 -5.53 7.54
CA ALA A 23 17.03 -4.10 7.79
C ALA A 23 17.94 -3.73 8.98
N ALA A 24 17.92 -4.52 10.06
CA ALA A 24 18.80 -4.29 11.23
C ALA A 24 20.28 -4.50 10.91
N VAL A 25 20.64 -5.57 10.21
CA VAL A 25 22.03 -5.84 9.75
C VAL A 25 22.52 -4.69 8.87
N PHE A 26 21.66 -4.23 8.02
CA PHE A 26 21.92 -3.14 7.12
C PHE A 26 22.16 -1.80 7.84
N LEU A 27 21.28 -1.38 8.74
CA LEU A 27 21.49 -0.18 9.56
C LEU A 27 22.80 -0.24 10.35
N THR A 28 23.12 -1.41 10.91
CA THR A 28 24.38 -1.64 11.61
C THR A 28 25.59 -1.43 10.68
N GLY A 29 25.53 -1.98 9.47
CA GLY A 29 26.56 -1.78 8.45
C GLY A 29 26.73 -0.32 8.05
N LEU A 30 25.64 0.42 7.94
CA LEU A 30 25.65 1.86 7.65
C LEU A 30 26.36 2.65 8.76
N PHE A 31 26.07 2.36 10.04
CA PHE A 31 26.74 3.01 11.17
C PHE A 31 28.25 2.74 11.16
N ILE A 32 28.67 1.48 10.99
CA ILE A 32 30.08 1.12 10.90
C ILE A 32 30.76 1.88 9.75
N THR A 33 30.12 1.96 8.60
CA THR A 33 30.63 2.65 7.42
C THR A 33 30.86 4.14 7.66
N MET A 34 29.99 4.79 8.44
CA MET A 34 30.19 6.20 8.80
C MET A 34 31.42 6.42 9.67
N TYR A 35 31.66 5.57 10.67
CA TYR A 35 32.89 5.67 11.47
C TYR A 35 34.14 5.42 10.64
N VAL A 36 34.12 4.45 9.72
CA VAL A 36 35.23 4.18 8.79
C VAL A 36 35.44 5.38 7.85
N PHE A 37 34.38 6.01 7.38
CA PHE A 37 34.45 7.21 6.53
C PHE A 37 35.17 8.37 7.26
N TYR A 38 34.76 8.70 8.49
CA TYR A 38 35.36 9.76 9.27
C TYR A 38 36.82 9.45 9.62
N THR A 39 37.13 8.20 9.92
CA THR A 39 38.51 7.78 10.17
C THR A 39 39.37 7.92 8.90
N GLY A 40 38.85 7.52 7.74
CA GLY A 40 39.52 7.67 6.46
C GLY A 40 39.73 9.15 6.05
N LEU A 41 38.70 9.98 6.25
CA LEU A 41 38.75 11.42 5.97
C LEU A 41 39.82 12.11 6.83
N SER A 42 39.89 11.80 8.13
CA SER A 42 40.90 12.36 9.02
C SER A 42 42.29 11.95 8.63
N ALA A 43 42.50 10.69 8.26
CA ALA A 43 43.79 10.18 7.78
C ALA A 43 44.22 10.84 6.44
N TRP A 44 43.26 11.01 5.54
CA TRP A 44 43.46 11.68 4.25
C TRP A 44 43.92 13.15 4.43
N ILE A 45 43.22 13.91 5.30
CA ILE A 45 43.56 15.29 5.61
C ILE A 45 44.98 15.37 6.19
N ILE A 46 45.31 14.49 7.14
CA ILE A 46 46.66 14.45 7.74
C ILE A 46 47.73 14.14 6.67
N CYS A 47 47.46 13.19 5.78
CA CYS A 47 48.36 12.84 4.68
C CYS A 47 48.51 14.00 3.68
N TYR A 48 47.40 14.69 3.36
CA TYR A 48 47.41 15.85 2.47
C TYR A 48 48.26 17.00 3.04
N VAL A 49 48.11 17.28 4.34
CA VAL A 49 48.92 18.30 5.05
C VAL A 49 50.42 17.95 5.04
N LYS A 50 50.75 16.66 5.17
CA LYS A 50 52.15 16.21 5.13
C LYS A 50 52.78 16.26 3.72
N LYS A 51 51.98 16.08 2.66
CA LYS A 51 52.50 15.92 1.28
C LYS A 51 52.67 17.25 0.51
N LYS A 52 51.96 18.33 0.89
CA LYS A 52 52.01 19.64 0.21
C LYS A 52 52.81 20.68 1.02
N GLY A 53 54.15 20.59 0.94
CA GLY A 53 55.08 21.44 1.70
C GLY A 53 54.95 22.95 1.46
N ASN A 54 54.82 23.44 0.24
CA ASN A 54 54.84 24.89 -0.04
C ASN A 54 53.54 25.66 0.19
N ALA A 55 52.39 25.05 -0.02
CA ALA A 55 51.09 25.72 0.23
C ALA A 55 50.71 25.77 1.71
N VAL A 56 51.20 24.82 2.50
CA VAL A 56 50.95 24.69 3.93
C VAL A 56 51.74 25.72 4.75
N TYR A 57 52.93 26.13 4.25
CA TYR A 57 53.84 27.09 4.93
C TYR A 57 53.52 28.56 4.62
N ARG A 58 52.47 28.86 3.83
CA ARG A 58 52.08 30.24 3.48
C ARG A 58 51.19 30.84 4.52
N GLY A 59 51.67 31.81 5.31
CA GLY A 59 50.93 32.52 6.35
C GLY A 59 50.50 31.65 7.54
N GLN A 60 49.29 31.85 8.08
CA GLN A 60 48.76 31.14 9.26
C GLN A 60 48.23 29.72 8.95
N ASN A 61 48.31 29.27 7.71
CA ASN A 61 47.69 28.00 7.26
C ASN A 61 48.24 26.78 7.99
N LEU A 62 49.54 26.77 8.32
CA LEU A 62 50.17 25.65 9.05
C LEU A 62 49.58 25.49 10.46
N PHE A 63 49.35 26.60 11.14
CA PHE A 63 48.77 26.59 12.50
C PHE A 63 47.31 26.12 12.47
N LEU A 64 46.49 26.68 11.57
CA LEU A 64 45.11 26.29 11.37
C LEU A 64 44.98 24.81 10.98
N LEU A 65 45.78 24.34 10.05
CA LEU A 65 45.77 22.94 9.60
C LEU A 65 46.22 21.97 10.69
N ARG A 66 47.24 22.32 11.49
CA ARG A 66 47.64 21.53 12.65
C ARG A 66 46.61 21.49 13.74
N GLN A 67 45.96 22.61 14.09
CA GLN A 67 44.87 22.63 15.04
C GLN A 67 43.69 21.82 14.52
N PHE A 68 43.35 21.98 13.24
CA PHE A 68 42.28 21.23 12.60
C PHE A 68 42.51 19.73 12.58
N ALA A 69 43.71 19.31 12.18
CA ALA A 69 44.12 17.90 12.19
C ALA A 69 44.12 17.29 13.60
N SER A 70 44.60 18.04 14.61
CA SER A 70 44.56 17.60 16.01
C SER A 70 43.11 17.47 16.54
N LYS A 71 42.28 18.46 16.25
CA LYS A 71 40.84 18.42 16.63
C LYS A 71 40.12 17.28 15.90
N LEU A 72 40.34 17.08 14.61
CA LEU A 72 39.75 15.97 13.87
C LEU A 72 40.12 14.62 14.47
N LYS A 73 41.40 14.45 14.88
CA LYS A 73 41.86 13.20 15.52
C LYS A 73 41.16 12.97 16.87
N THR A 74 40.97 14.00 17.66
CA THR A 74 40.37 13.92 18.99
C THR A 74 38.85 13.88 18.94
N MET A 75 38.25 14.63 18.00
CA MET A 75 36.78 14.76 17.89
C MET A 75 36.12 13.77 16.89
N ARG A 76 36.92 12.88 16.27
CA ARG A 76 36.38 11.91 15.29
C ARG A 76 35.23 11.07 15.85
N PHE A 77 35.32 10.66 17.11
CA PHE A 77 34.30 9.91 17.79
C PHE A 77 33.04 10.78 17.99
N THR A 78 33.21 11.98 18.51
CA THR A 78 32.10 12.93 18.73
C THR A 78 31.41 13.31 17.42
N MET A 79 32.18 13.60 16.38
CA MET A 79 31.63 13.93 15.05
C MET A 79 30.94 12.71 14.42
N GLY A 80 31.51 11.52 14.54
CA GLY A 80 30.88 10.28 14.09
C GLY A 80 29.54 10.02 14.79
N THR A 81 29.52 10.15 16.12
CA THR A 81 28.30 9.98 16.92
C THR A 81 27.25 11.02 16.57
N LEU A 82 27.63 12.30 16.44
CA LEU A 82 26.72 13.37 16.06
C LEU A 82 26.09 13.11 14.67
N THR A 83 26.90 12.69 13.71
CA THR A 83 26.40 12.35 12.37
C THR A 83 25.43 11.18 12.39
N VAL A 84 25.74 10.14 13.17
CA VAL A 84 24.81 9.01 13.37
C VAL A 84 23.50 9.47 13.98
N LEU A 85 23.54 10.33 15.01
CA LEU A 85 22.34 10.89 15.63
C LEU A 85 21.50 11.70 14.63
N PHE A 86 22.10 12.56 13.84
CA PHE A 86 21.39 13.29 12.78
C PHE A 86 20.80 12.35 11.73
N MET A 87 21.56 11.33 11.30
CA MET A 87 21.03 10.34 10.36
C MET A 87 19.82 9.61 10.91
N VAL A 88 19.87 9.15 12.16
CA VAL A 88 18.73 8.48 12.80
C VAL A 88 17.53 9.43 12.89
N ALA A 89 17.76 10.69 13.27
CA ALA A 89 16.70 11.70 13.34
C ALA A 89 16.06 11.94 11.94
N PHE A 90 16.88 12.14 10.90
CA PHE A 90 16.37 12.35 9.55
C PHE A 90 15.67 11.11 8.99
N LEU A 91 16.21 9.92 9.22
CA LEU A 91 15.54 8.67 8.84
C LEU A 91 14.20 8.51 9.55
N GLY A 92 14.16 8.78 10.87
CA GLY A 92 12.92 8.73 11.64
C GLY A 92 11.87 9.71 11.13
N CYS A 93 12.25 10.95 10.88
CA CYS A 93 11.37 11.96 10.28
C CYS A 93 10.88 11.54 8.89
N SER A 94 11.77 11.02 8.04
CA SER A 94 11.42 10.58 6.69
C SER A 94 10.43 9.42 6.72
N VAL A 95 10.65 8.43 7.58
CA VAL A 95 9.75 7.29 7.76
C VAL A 95 8.39 7.75 8.30
N ALA A 96 8.38 8.67 9.27
CA ALA A 96 7.13 9.21 9.80
C ALA A 96 6.31 9.95 8.74
N LEU A 97 6.96 10.79 7.91
CA LEU A 97 6.29 11.49 6.81
C LEU A 97 5.77 10.51 5.75
N MET A 98 6.57 9.53 5.35
CA MET A 98 6.13 8.50 4.40
C MET A 98 4.95 7.69 4.95
N PHE A 99 4.98 7.35 6.23
CA PHE A 99 3.89 6.61 6.88
C PHE A 99 2.60 7.44 6.94
N THR A 100 2.71 8.73 7.28
CA THR A 100 1.57 9.64 7.28
C THR A 100 0.96 9.79 5.88
N ASP A 101 1.80 10.00 4.88
CA ASP A 101 1.35 10.12 3.49
C ASP A 101 0.70 8.82 2.99
N TRP A 102 1.32 7.69 3.28
CA TRP A 102 0.75 6.38 2.98
C TRP A 102 -0.59 6.15 3.68
N GLN A 103 -0.72 6.49 4.98
CA GLN A 103 -1.99 6.38 5.70
C GLN A 103 -3.07 7.25 5.09
N ASN A 104 -2.77 8.50 4.75
CA ASN A 104 -3.73 9.40 4.12
C ASN A 104 -4.22 8.85 2.78
N GLN A 105 -3.30 8.36 1.92
CA GLN A 105 -3.66 7.75 0.65
C GLN A 105 -4.53 6.49 0.85
N VAL A 106 -4.22 5.65 1.84
CA VAL A 106 -5.01 4.47 2.14
C VAL A 106 -6.40 4.85 2.65
N LEU A 107 -6.50 5.86 3.51
CA LEU A 107 -7.78 6.35 4.01
C LEU A 107 -8.65 6.92 2.89
N GLU A 108 -8.10 7.76 2.03
CA GLU A 108 -8.82 8.32 0.87
C GLU A 108 -9.31 7.23 -0.10
N MET A 109 -8.51 6.17 -0.29
CA MET A 109 -8.93 5.06 -1.16
C MET A 109 -9.96 4.13 -0.51
N LYS A 110 -9.85 3.92 0.82
CA LYS A 110 -10.74 3.00 1.53
C LYS A 110 -12.05 3.63 1.95
N PHE A 111 -12.03 4.91 2.29
CA PHE A 111 -13.15 5.64 2.87
C PHE A 111 -13.46 6.89 2.04
N PRO A 112 -13.93 6.72 0.79
CA PRO A 112 -14.21 7.85 -0.09
C PRO A 112 -15.48 8.63 0.31
N PHE A 113 -16.32 8.09 1.20
CA PHE A 113 -17.51 8.73 1.73
C PHE A 113 -17.27 9.23 3.16
N ASP A 114 -17.81 10.39 3.51
CA ASP A 114 -17.64 10.97 4.84
C ASP A 114 -18.26 10.09 5.94
N VAL A 115 -19.44 9.52 5.68
CA VAL A 115 -20.16 8.64 6.60
C VAL A 115 -20.73 7.45 5.83
N GLN A 116 -20.52 6.26 6.37
CA GLN A 116 -21.16 5.03 5.90
C GLN A 116 -21.72 4.27 7.10
N VAL A 117 -22.96 3.87 7.00
CA VAL A 117 -23.65 3.03 7.99
C VAL A 117 -24.05 1.72 7.34
N ASN A 118 -23.69 0.61 7.94
CA ASN A 118 -24.00 -0.73 7.44
C ASN A 118 -25.02 -1.43 8.35
N SER A 119 -25.95 -2.15 7.75
CA SER A 119 -26.86 -3.04 8.45
C SER A 119 -26.88 -4.41 7.76
N GLN A 120 -26.92 -5.48 8.53
CA GLN A 120 -27.17 -6.84 8.02
C GLN A 120 -28.64 -7.13 7.77
N ASN A 121 -29.53 -6.26 8.26
CA ASN A 121 -30.95 -6.37 8.00
C ASN A 121 -31.29 -5.66 6.67
N PRO A 122 -31.74 -6.37 5.62
CA PRO A 122 -32.07 -5.76 4.34
C PRO A 122 -33.24 -4.81 4.38
N GLU A 123 -34.10 -4.91 5.42
CA GLU A 123 -35.26 -4.04 5.64
C GLU A 123 -34.95 -2.90 6.64
N TYR A 124 -33.70 -2.67 6.98
CA TYR A 124 -33.33 -1.63 7.93
C TYR A 124 -33.58 -0.24 7.36
N ASP A 125 -34.26 0.60 8.17
CA ASP A 125 -34.55 1.99 7.87
C ASP A 125 -33.45 2.89 8.49
N PHE A 126 -32.69 3.56 7.66
CA PHE A 126 -31.60 4.47 8.06
C PHE A 126 -32.07 5.90 8.37
N ALA A 127 -33.36 6.16 8.48
CA ALA A 127 -33.90 7.51 8.72
C ALA A 127 -33.36 8.15 9.99
N LYS A 128 -33.23 7.37 11.05
CA LYS A 128 -32.67 7.85 12.34
C LYS A 128 -31.22 8.30 12.23
N GLU A 129 -30.40 7.54 11.54
CA GLU A 129 -28.98 7.87 11.32
C GLU A 129 -28.83 9.12 10.44
N LEU A 130 -29.67 9.24 9.42
CA LEU A 130 -29.74 10.42 8.56
C LEU A 130 -30.14 11.67 9.33
N ASP A 131 -31.13 11.56 10.22
CA ASP A 131 -31.58 12.67 11.08
C ASP A 131 -30.46 13.12 12.01
N ILE A 132 -29.77 12.18 12.69
CA ILE A 132 -28.65 12.49 13.60
C ILE A 132 -27.53 13.19 12.83
N VAL A 133 -27.14 12.68 11.67
CA VAL A 133 -26.08 13.30 10.86
C VAL A 133 -26.53 14.67 10.34
N GLY A 134 -27.81 14.80 9.96
CA GLY A 134 -28.40 16.05 9.47
C GLY A 134 -28.48 17.17 10.54
N GLU A 135 -28.65 16.79 11.83
CA GLU A 135 -28.64 17.74 12.96
C GLU A 135 -27.23 18.28 13.26
N GLU A 136 -26.20 17.44 13.14
CA GLU A 136 -24.82 17.78 13.51
C GLU A 136 -23.98 18.31 12.33
N ALA A 137 -24.34 17.93 11.10
CA ALA A 137 -23.63 18.31 9.89
C ALA A 137 -24.55 18.53 8.71
N GLY A 138 -24.16 19.37 7.77
CA GLY A 138 -24.90 19.56 6.52
C GLY A 138 -24.74 18.35 5.60
N VAL A 139 -25.82 17.59 5.37
CA VAL A 139 -25.84 16.47 4.41
C VAL A 139 -25.99 17.03 3.00
N LYS A 140 -24.99 16.84 2.15
CA LYS A 140 -25.00 17.27 0.75
C LYS A 140 -25.78 16.31 -0.13
N ASP A 141 -25.55 15.01 0.07
CA ASP A 141 -26.17 13.91 -0.67
C ASP A 141 -26.16 12.65 0.18
N SER A 142 -27.12 11.75 -0.04
CA SER A 142 -27.22 10.47 0.67
C SER A 142 -27.75 9.40 -0.27
N CYS A 143 -27.28 8.17 -0.11
CA CYS A 143 -27.73 7.03 -0.91
C CYS A 143 -27.86 5.80 -0.01
N VAL A 144 -29.04 5.19 -0.05
CA VAL A 144 -29.26 3.86 0.52
C VAL A 144 -29.14 2.84 -0.61
N TYR A 145 -28.19 1.93 -0.49
CA TYR A 145 -27.92 0.92 -1.51
C TYR A 145 -27.84 -0.47 -0.88
N ARG A 146 -27.89 -1.50 -1.72
CA ARG A 146 -27.83 -2.89 -1.27
C ARG A 146 -26.72 -3.66 -1.92
N ILE A 147 -26.11 -4.55 -1.14
CA ILE A 147 -25.15 -5.55 -1.60
C ILE A 147 -25.84 -6.91 -1.58
N TYR A 148 -25.67 -7.66 -2.64
CA TYR A 148 -26.30 -8.95 -2.85
C TYR A 148 -25.25 -10.05 -2.93
N GLU A 149 -25.64 -11.25 -2.56
CA GLU A 149 -24.85 -12.49 -2.67
C GLU A 149 -25.68 -13.55 -3.40
N ASN A 150 -25.09 -14.26 -4.33
CA ASN A 150 -25.77 -15.31 -5.08
C ASN A 150 -25.25 -16.72 -4.75
N HIS A 151 -24.53 -16.88 -3.63
CA HIS A 151 -23.91 -18.12 -3.19
C HIS A 151 -22.87 -18.71 -4.17
N THR A 152 -22.35 -17.90 -5.10
CA THR A 152 -21.18 -18.24 -5.91
C THR A 152 -19.94 -17.61 -5.31
N ASN A 153 -18.76 -18.16 -5.61
CA ASN A 153 -17.47 -17.67 -5.12
C ASN A 153 -16.37 -17.80 -6.17
N ALA A 154 -16.71 -17.72 -7.45
CA ALA A 154 -15.75 -17.90 -8.53
C ALA A 154 -14.61 -16.87 -8.50
N MET A 155 -14.96 -15.61 -8.26
CA MET A 155 -14.01 -14.52 -8.17
C MET A 155 -13.14 -14.66 -6.92
N ASN A 156 -13.73 -14.91 -5.77
CA ASN A 156 -12.99 -15.14 -4.52
C ASN A 156 -12.02 -16.31 -4.66
N THR A 157 -12.49 -17.45 -5.20
CA THR A 157 -11.65 -18.63 -5.41
C THR A 157 -10.42 -18.31 -6.26
N TRP A 158 -10.61 -17.55 -7.33
CA TRP A 158 -9.50 -17.14 -8.18
C TRP A 158 -8.52 -16.22 -7.41
N LEU A 159 -9.01 -15.22 -6.68
CA LEU A 159 -8.19 -14.29 -5.91
C LEU A 159 -7.39 -14.98 -4.82
N TYR A 160 -7.98 -15.93 -4.08
CA TYR A 160 -7.29 -16.70 -3.04
C TYR A 160 -6.05 -17.44 -3.58
N THR A 161 -6.06 -17.81 -4.85
CA THR A 161 -4.95 -18.54 -5.46
C THR A 161 -3.90 -17.65 -6.11
N HIS A 162 -4.24 -16.40 -6.42
CA HIS A 162 -3.36 -15.54 -7.21
C HIS A 162 -2.80 -14.35 -6.42
N LEU A 163 -3.52 -13.85 -5.39
CA LEU A 163 -3.03 -12.76 -4.56
C LEU A 163 -1.98 -13.24 -3.54
N ARG A 164 -0.88 -12.52 -3.45
CA ARG A 164 0.17 -12.75 -2.43
C ARG A 164 -0.33 -12.55 -1.01
N TYR A 165 -1.36 -11.71 -0.82
CA TYR A 165 -1.97 -11.47 0.47
C TYR A 165 -2.49 -12.74 1.13
N PHE A 166 -3.11 -13.64 0.34
CA PHE A 166 -3.53 -14.95 0.82
C PHE A 166 -2.38 -15.96 0.88
N GLY A 167 -1.22 -15.64 0.27
CA GLY A 167 0.03 -16.35 0.39
C GLY A 167 0.03 -17.76 -0.21
N ASP A 168 1.08 -18.49 0.12
CA ASP A 168 1.24 -19.90 -0.29
C ASP A 168 0.32 -20.84 0.52
N GLU A 169 -0.41 -20.31 1.51
CA GLU A 169 -1.29 -21.09 2.38
C GLU A 169 -2.37 -21.85 1.59
N TYR A 170 -2.88 -21.24 0.51
CA TYR A 170 -3.94 -21.81 -0.34
C TYR A 170 -3.41 -22.55 -1.56
N ARG A 171 -2.10 -22.79 -1.60
CA ARG A 171 -1.44 -23.53 -2.68
C ARG A 171 -0.86 -24.83 -2.17
N ARG A 172 -0.70 -25.79 -3.08
CA ARG A 172 0.06 -27.02 -2.88
C ARG A 172 1.55 -26.76 -3.11
N GLU A 173 2.40 -27.72 -2.73
CA GLU A 173 3.85 -27.63 -2.95
C GLU A 173 4.24 -27.49 -4.43
N ASP A 174 3.40 -27.94 -5.35
CA ASP A 174 3.57 -27.81 -6.81
C ASP A 174 3.11 -26.45 -7.35
N GLY A 175 2.64 -25.53 -6.49
CA GLY A 175 2.15 -24.21 -6.86
C GLY A 175 0.70 -24.19 -7.36
N THR A 176 0.03 -25.36 -7.48
CA THR A 176 -1.37 -25.42 -7.89
C THR A 176 -2.32 -25.04 -6.75
N PRO A 177 -3.52 -24.51 -7.08
CA PRO A 177 -4.54 -24.18 -6.06
C PRO A 177 -4.95 -25.40 -5.24
N ASP A 178 -5.03 -25.24 -3.92
CA ASP A 178 -5.58 -26.26 -3.03
C ASP A 178 -7.06 -25.96 -2.75
N GLU A 179 -7.94 -26.55 -3.55
CA GLU A 179 -9.39 -26.33 -3.43
C GLU A 179 -9.97 -26.60 -2.03
N LYS A 180 -9.40 -27.55 -1.28
CA LYS A 180 -9.87 -27.87 0.07
C LYS A 180 -9.52 -26.75 1.06
N LYS A 181 -8.32 -26.24 0.97
CA LYS A 181 -7.89 -25.12 1.81
C LYS A 181 -8.63 -23.83 1.47
N ILE A 182 -8.83 -23.55 0.17
CA ILE A 182 -9.58 -22.40 -0.32
C ILE A 182 -11.01 -22.48 0.20
N ARG A 183 -11.68 -23.62 0.02
CA ARG A 183 -13.06 -23.80 0.50
C ARG A 183 -13.17 -23.63 2.01
N LYS A 184 -12.24 -24.18 2.77
CA LYS A 184 -12.20 -24.01 4.21
C LYS A 184 -11.98 -22.54 4.60
N GLY A 185 -11.02 -21.84 3.98
CA GLY A 185 -10.77 -20.42 4.22
C GLY A 185 -12.00 -19.57 3.88
N SER A 186 -12.66 -19.84 2.77
CA SER A 186 -13.91 -19.16 2.37
C SER A 186 -15.05 -19.43 3.35
N ASP A 187 -15.18 -20.64 3.91
CA ASP A 187 -16.20 -20.98 4.90
C ASP A 187 -15.94 -20.34 6.27
N ASP A 188 -14.66 -20.20 6.64
CA ASP A 188 -14.25 -19.62 7.92
C ASP A 188 -14.32 -18.07 7.90
N ASP A 189 -14.17 -17.44 6.72
CA ASP A 189 -14.23 -15.99 6.55
C ASP A 189 -15.56 -15.56 5.92
N ALA A 190 -16.44 -15.02 6.75
CA ALA A 190 -17.76 -14.55 6.31
C ALA A 190 -17.71 -13.50 5.19
N TYR A 191 -16.64 -12.72 5.12
CA TYR A 191 -16.46 -11.68 4.08
C TYR A 191 -16.06 -12.23 2.73
N CYS A 192 -15.47 -13.41 2.68
CA CYS A 192 -14.95 -14.04 1.48
C CYS A 192 -15.75 -15.27 1.05
N ARG A 193 -16.87 -15.55 1.74
CA ARG A 193 -17.68 -16.76 1.48
C ARG A 193 -18.30 -16.74 0.10
N TYR A 194 -18.85 -15.60 -0.33
CA TYR A 194 -19.55 -15.45 -1.58
C TYR A 194 -19.08 -14.23 -2.35
N ASP A 195 -19.25 -14.29 -3.67
CA ASP A 195 -19.07 -13.13 -4.53
C ASP A 195 -20.18 -12.11 -4.25
N THR A 196 -19.82 -10.83 -4.19
CA THR A 196 -20.74 -9.73 -3.87
C THR A 196 -21.12 -8.95 -5.11
N TYR A 197 -22.40 -8.59 -5.18
CA TYR A 197 -23.02 -7.94 -6.33
C TYR A 197 -23.70 -6.63 -5.94
N MET A 198 -23.69 -5.67 -6.85
CA MET A 198 -24.40 -4.39 -6.73
C MET A 198 -25.15 -4.08 -8.02
N GLY A 199 -26.32 -3.45 -7.91
CA GLY A 199 -27.07 -2.95 -9.06
C GLY A 199 -26.39 -1.76 -9.72
N LEU A 200 -26.54 -1.68 -11.05
CA LEU A 200 -25.96 -0.60 -11.85
C LEU A 200 -26.46 0.78 -11.43
N SER A 201 -27.73 0.90 -11.04
CA SER A 201 -28.31 2.17 -10.60
C SER A 201 -27.71 2.66 -9.31
N ASP A 202 -27.57 1.79 -8.30
CA ASP A 202 -26.91 2.11 -7.02
C ASP A 202 -25.44 2.48 -7.25
N TYR A 203 -24.74 1.68 -8.06
CA TYR A 203 -23.36 1.95 -8.41
C TYR A 203 -23.19 3.33 -9.07
N ASN A 204 -24.03 3.66 -10.03
CA ASN A 204 -23.98 4.95 -10.71
C ASN A 204 -24.33 6.13 -9.79
N HIS A 205 -25.22 5.93 -8.83
CA HIS A 205 -25.52 6.96 -7.82
C HIS A 205 -24.27 7.24 -6.98
N LEU A 206 -23.66 6.20 -6.41
CA LEU A 206 -22.45 6.33 -5.61
C LEU A 206 -21.29 6.94 -6.42
N ARG A 207 -21.13 6.56 -7.69
CA ARG A 207 -20.13 7.18 -8.58
C ARG A 207 -20.36 8.68 -8.76
N LYS A 208 -21.61 9.12 -8.93
CA LYS A 208 -21.94 10.55 -9.01
C LYS A 208 -21.60 11.30 -7.73
N MET A 209 -21.88 10.73 -6.57
CA MET A 209 -21.53 11.32 -5.27
C MET A 209 -20.02 11.55 -5.17
N LEU A 210 -19.22 10.64 -5.71
CA LEU A 210 -17.75 10.74 -5.77
C LEU A 210 -17.22 11.59 -6.95
N GLY A 211 -18.09 12.14 -7.78
CA GLY A 211 -17.71 12.96 -8.93
C GLY A 211 -17.24 12.18 -10.16
N TYR A 212 -17.47 10.86 -10.21
CA TYR A 212 -17.13 10.03 -11.37
C TYR A 212 -18.25 10.01 -12.40
N SER A 213 -17.89 9.69 -13.65
CA SER A 213 -18.87 9.44 -14.72
C SER A 213 -19.68 8.17 -14.46
N THR A 214 -20.93 8.16 -14.92
CA THR A 214 -21.78 6.97 -14.88
C THR A 214 -21.38 5.96 -15.95
N GLU A 215 -21.63 4.69 -15.67
CA GLU A 215 -21.37 3.58 -16.56
C GLU A 215 -22.68 3.01 -17.14
N THR A 216 -22.59 2.24 -18.20
CA THR A 216 -23.71 1.55 -18.83
C THR A 216 -23.35 0.09 -19.06
N LEU A 217 -24.30 -0.83 -18.93
CA LEU A 217 -24.10 -2.28 -19.14
C LEU A 217 -25.12 -2.82 -20.14
N GLY A 218 -24.70 -3.75 -20.97
CA GLY A 218 -25.59 -4.63 -21.71
C GLY A 218 -26.14 -5.73 -20.81
N LYS A 219 -27.16 -6.46 -21.29
CA LYS A 219 -27.89 -7.45 -20.50
C LYS A 219 -27.01 -8.53 -19.86
N ASN A 220 -25.96 -8.98 -20.57
CA ASN A 220 -25.06 -10.04 -20.14
C ASN A 220 -23.64 -9.51 -19.82
N GLU A 221 -23.53 -8.23 -19.50
CA GLU A 221 -22.28 -7.60 -19.15
C GLU A 221 -22.22 -7.30 -17.65
N TYR A 222 -21.01 -7.26 -17.10
CA TYR A 222 -20.74 -6.78 -15.75
C TYR A 222 -19.56 -5.82 -15.73
N ILE A 223 -19.48 -4.96 -14.71
CA ILE A 223 -18.30 -4.19 -14.35
C ILE A 223 -17.70 -4.81 -13.10
N LEU A 224 -16.40 -4.92 -13.08
CA LEU A 224 -15.66 -5.31 -11.87
C LEU A 224 -15.08 -4.06 -11.24
N GLN A 225 -15.68 -3.57 -10.15
CA GLN A 225 -15.08 -2.54 -9.32
C GLN A 225 -14.16 -3.23 -8.34
N MET A 226 -12.86 -2.93 -8.38
CA MET A 226 -11.88 -3.57 -7.49
C MET A 226 -10.87 -2.58 -6.93
N LYS A 227 -10.25 -2.93 -5.82
CA LYS A 227 -9.19 -2.12 -5.22
C LYS A 227 -7.97 -2.08 -6.13
N GLN A 228 -7.40 -0.90 -6.31
CA GLN A 228 -6.23 -0.70 -7.17
C GLN A 228 -5.03 -1.59 -6.79
N ARG A 229 -4.85 -1.91 -5.49
CA ARG A 229 -3.80 -2.82 -5.02
C ARG A 229 -3.96 -4.23 -5.60
N VAL A 230 -5.21 -4.70 -5.69
CA VAL A 230 -5.55 -6.02 -6.26
C VAL A 230 -5.24 -6.02 -7.75
N TYR A 231 -5.74 -5.04 -8.47
CA TYR A 231 -5.49 -4.90 -9.91
C TYR A 231 -4.00 -4.78 -10.28
N LYS A 232 -3.21 -4.08 -9.47
CA LYS A 232 -1.75 -3.98 -9.68
C LYS A 232 -1.05 -5.34 -9.56
N GLU A 233 -1.57 -6.24 -8.76
CA GLU A 233 -0.99 -7.56 -8.56
C GLU A 233 -1.49 -8.57 -9.60
N THR A 234 -2.77 -8.54 -9.92
CA THR A 234 -3.41 -9.53 -10.79
C THR A 234 -3.45 -9.13 -12.27
N GLY A 235 -3.45 -7.83 -12.56
CA GLY A 235 -3.76 -7.32 -13.90
C GLY A 235 -5.22 -7.60 -14.29
N ASP A 236 -5.49 -7.62 -15.59
CA ASP A 236 -6.78 -8.06 -16.13
C ASP A 236 -6.80 -9.59 -16.20
N PHE A 237 -7.68 -10.19 -15.40
CA PHE A 237 -7.84 -11.63 -15.26
C PHE A 237 -9.26 -12.10 -15.57
N THR A 238 -10.09 -11.22 -16.09
CA THR A 238 -11.52 -11.51 -16.29
C THR A 238 -11.80 -12.60 -17.31
N ASP A 239 -10.86 -12.86 -18.20
CA ASP A 239 -10.94 -14.00 -19.14
C ASP A 239 -10.74 -15.36 -18.43
N ASP A 240 -10.03 -15.38 -17.31
CA ASP A 240 -9.76 -16.58 -16.51
C ASP A 240 -10.93 -16.98 -15.61
N VAL A 241 -11.82 -16.01 -15.29
CA VAL A 241 -12.95 -16.20 -14.39
C VAL A 241 -14.27 -16.08 -15.13
N LYS A 242 -14.98 -17.20 -15.27
CA LYS A 242 -16.30 -17.23 -15.89
C LYS A 242 -17.38 -17.08 -14.86
N LEU A 243 -17.99 -15.91 -14.79
CA LEU A 243 -19.18 -15.67 -13.97
C LEU A 243 -20.40 -16.19 -14.71
N GLN A 244 -21.24 -16.94 -13.99
CA GLN A 244 -22.50 -17.45 -14.50
C GLN A 244 -23.66 -16.96 -13.62
N ASP A 245 -24.70 -16.47 -14.24
CA ASP A 245 -25.95 -16.11 -13.59
C ASP A 245 -27.13 -16.65 -14.39
N ARG A 246 -28.04 -17.36 -13.71
CA ARG A 246 -29.25 -17.98 -14.33
C ARG A 246 -28.96 -18.80 -15.61
N GLY A 247 -27.78 -19.46 -15.65
CA GLY A 247 -27.36 -20.28 -16.80
C GLY A 247 -26.77 -19.48 -17.97
N GLU A 248 -26.64 -18.16 -17.87
CA GLU A 248 -25.98 -17.29 -18.84
C GLU A 248 -24.57 -16.92 -18.35
N THR A 249 -23.63 -16.89 -19.27
CA THR A 249 -22.26 -16.42 -18.96
C THR A 249 -22.23 -14.90 -19.06
N LEU A 250 -21.70 -14.26 -18.02
CA LEU A 250 -21.49 -12.82 -17.99
C LEU A 250 -20.13 -12.48 -18.56
N ILE A 251 -20.04 -11.35 -19.28
CA ILE A 251 -18.82 -10.85 -19.91
C ILE A 251 -18.39 -9.58 -19.18
N CYS A 252 -17.13 -9.53 -18.75
CA CYS A 252 -16.58 -8.31 -18.17
C CYS A 252 -16.47 -7.22 -19.23
N ARG A 253 -17.17 -6.12 -19.04
CA ARG A 253 -17.06 -4.97 -19.91
C ARG A 253 -15.89 -4.08 -19.54
N LYS A 254 -15.63 -3.92 -18.24
CA LYS A 254 -14.63 -2.99 -17.71
C LYS A 254 -14.23 -3.35 -16.30
N ILE A 255 -12.95 -3.14 -15.98
CA ILE A 255 -12.46 -3.11 -14.61
C ILE A 255 -12.30 -1.65 -14.20
N CYS A 256 -12.92 -1.27 -13.09
CA CYS A 256 -12.80 0.04 -12.46
C CYS A 256 -11.96 -0.06 -11.20
N THR A 257 -10.99 0.82 -11.02
CA THR A 257 -10.04 0.80 -9.90
C THR A 257 -9.98 2.11 -9.13
N GLU A 258 -10.87 3.04 -9.45
CA GLU A 258 -11.03 4.29 -8.72
C GLU A 258 -11.45 4.01 -7.28
N SER A 259 -11.18 4.95 -6.38
CA SER A 259 -11.63 4.86 -4.99
C SER A 259 -13.16 4.79 -4.94
N PHE A 260 -13.71 3.72 -4.39
CA PHE A 260 -15.14 3.48 -4.41
C PHE A 260 -15.65 2.80 -3.15
N SER A 261 -15.08 1.65 -2.82
CA SER A 261 -15.54 0.84 -1.71
C SER A 261 -14.82 1.17 -0.42
N GLN A 262 -15.54 1.08 0.70
CA GLN A 262 -14.99 1.12 2.04
C GLN A 262 -14.66 -0.30 2.52
N ASP A 263 -13.86 -0.42 3.58
CA ASP A 263 -13.63 -1.70 4.23
C ASP A 263 -14.92 -2.18 4.90
N GLY A 264 -15.10 -3.49 4.94
CA GLY A 264 -16.24 -4.15 5.56
C GLY A 264 -17.20 -4.75 4.54
N HIS A 265 -18.49 -4.59 4.77
CA HIS A 265 -19.55 -5.31 4.03
C HIS A 265 -19.78 -4.87 2.57
N ASN A 266 -18.97 -3.95 2.05
CA ASN A 266 -19.05 -3.48 0.65
C ASN A 266 -18.27 -4.34 -0.35
N GLY A 267 -18.10 -5.63 -0.08
CA GLY A 267 -17.32 -6.47 -0.97
C GLY A 267 -15.84 -6.17 -0.88
N GLY A 268 -15.23 -6.47 0.22
CA GLY A 268 -13.79 -6.50 0.52
C GLY A 268 -12.84 -5.91 -0.54
N ASP A 269 -12.36 -6.73 -1.44
CA ASP A 269 -11.38 -6.33 -2.45
C ASP A 269 -12.00 -5.98 -3.80
N TYR A 270 -13.25 -6.37 -4.04
CA TYR A 270 -13.99 -6.12 -5.27
C TYR A 270 -15.50 -6.17 -5.03
N ILE A 271 -16.24 -5.65 -6.00
CA ILE A 271 -17.69 -5.82 -6.13
C ILE A 271 -18.02 -6.00 -7.61
N ILE A 272 -18.98 -6.89 -7.89
CA ILE A 272 -19.45 -7.18 -9.24
C ILE A 272 -20.70 -6.33 -9.49
N VAL A 273 -20.65 -5.45 -10.46
CA VAL A 273 -21.77 -4.59 -10.82
C VAL A 273 -22.49 -5.20 -12.01
N VAL A 274 -23.77 -5.44 -11.85
CA VAL A 274 -24.63 -6.04 -12.87
C VAL A 274 -25.85 -5.16 -13.17
N PRO A 275 -26.52 -5.34 -14.32
CA PRO A 275 -27.78 -4.67 -14.60
C PRO A 275 -28.82 -4.96 -13.51
N ASP A 276 -29.64 -3.95 -13.16
CA ASP A 276 -30.63 -4.06 -12.07
C ASP A 276 -31.63 -5.22 -12.28
N GLU A 277 -31.92 -5.57 -13.52
CA GLU A 277 -32.81 -6.70 -13.88
C GLU A 277 -32.26 -8.07 -13.39
N ARG A 278 -30.97 -8.17 -13.10
CA ARG A 278 -30.35 -9.41 -12.62
C ARG A 278 -30.37 -9.55 -11.11
N ILE A 279 -30.68 -8.49 -10.40
CA ILE A 279 -30.74 -8.46 -8.92
C ILE A 279 -32.15 -8.74 -8.40
N GLN A 280 -33.14 -8.64 -9.26
CA GLN A 280 -34.56 -8.87 -8.92
C GLN A 280 -34.95 -10.35 -8.78
#